data_9c2488f05a6cc708d67641aaf5e0532c
#
_entry.id   9c2488f05a6cc708d67641aaf5e0532c
#
_cell.length_a   1.000
_cell.length_b   1.000
_cell.length_c   1.000
_cell.angle_alpha   90.00
_cell.angle_beta   90.00
_cell.angle_gamma   90.00
#
_symmetry.space_group_name_H-M   'P 1'
#
loop_
_entity.id
_entity.type
_entity.pdbx_description
1 polymer ?
#
loop_
_entity_poly.entity_id
_entity_poly.type
_entity_poly.pdbx_seq_one_letter_code
_entity_poly.pdbx_strand_id
1 'polypeptide(L)'
;MLKYGKVALVGALSVGVLTGCFGEKPEENLYTAFETAATQEKSLVDEAKKLEDLEKQGQELYSQILQEGKDHNDAVMKKIEQATANVADREKVLKNEKEMLEKAQKETKSVQSNIEKLEDKKVQKQAKAVEESYKKRYDAFQKMNENYTKALATEKELYEQLKVKETKLKEIGEKVKTFNELNGDAQKSKEQFNNYTKEYNDSKLAFYKDAQIKIKEQK
;
A
#
# COMPACT_ATOMS: atom_id res chain seq x y z
N MET A 1 -0.70 11.81 -18.16
CA MET A 1 0.49 10.94 -17.94
C MET A 1 0.72 10.84 -16.43
N LEU A 2 0.36 9.73 -15.82
CA LEU A 2 0.61 9.46 -14.41
C LEU A 2 2.11 9.17 -14.23
N LYS A 3 2.82 10.03 -13.49
CA LYS A 3 4.20 9.75 -13.10
C LYS A 3 4.16 8.79 -11.90
N TYR A 4 4.51 7.55 -12.15
CA TYR A 4 4.61 6.52 -11.12
C TYR A 4 5.78 6.82 -10.17
N GLY A 5 5.47 7.28 -8.96
CA GLY A 5 6.46 7.38 -7.89
C GLY A 5 6.83 5.99 -7.38
N LYS A 6 8.12 5.69 -7.34
CA LYS A 6 8.63 4.43 -6.78
C LYS A 6 8.23 4.34 -5.31
N VAL A 7 7.65 3.21 -4.91
CA VAL A 7 7.43 2.88 -3.49
C VAL A 7 8.79 2.58 -2.88
N ALA A 8 9.28 3.46 -2.02
CA ALA A 8 10.52 3.23 -1.29
C ALA A 8 10.23 2.34 -0.07
N LEU A 9 10.12 1.04 -0.29
CA LEU A 9 10.12 0.06 0.79
C LEU A 9 11.57 -0.26 1.16
N VAL A 10 12.00 0.24 2.31
CA VAL A 10 13.29 -0.17 2.90
C VAL A 10 13.11 -1.59 3.44
N GLY A 11 13.92 -2.51 2.95
CA GLY A 11 13.86 -3.92 3.27
C GLY A 11 13.90 -4.22 4.76
N ALA A 12 13.26 -5.32 5.15
CA ALA A 12 13.33 -5.87 6.49
C ALA A 12 14.79 -6.17 6.88
N LEU A 13 15.23 -5.59 8.00
CA LEU A 13 16.53 -5.86 8.59
C LEU A 13 16.44 -7.20 9.34
N SER A 14 16.89 -8.28 8.73
CA SER A 14 16.91 -9.59 9.42
C SER A 14 18.05 -9.65 10.45
N VAL A 15 17.71 -9.90 11.71
CA VAL A 15 18.67 -10.00 12.80
C VAL A 15 18.63 -11.39 13.44
N GLY A 16 19.80 -11.97 13.60
CA GLY A 16 19.99 -13.12 14.48
C GLY A 16 19.90 -12.66 15.94
N VAL A 17 18.89 -13.10 16.65
CA VAL A 17 18.75 -12.88 18.09
C VAL A 17 19.87 -13.65 18.80
N LEU A 18 20.78 -12.95 19.46
CA LEU A 18 21.65 -13.55 20.46
C LEU A 18 20.79 -13.74 21.72
N THR A 19 20.31 -14.96 21.94
CA THR A 19 19.64 -15.38 23.17
C THR A 19 20.62 -15.32 24.36
N GLY A 20 20.66 -14.13 24.99
CA GLY A 20 21.23 -14.00 26.33
C GLY A 20 20.11 -14.32 27.33
N CYS A 21 20.32 -15.29 28.17
CA CYS A 21 19.46 -15.68 29.30
C CYS A 21 19.34 -14.53 30.31
N PHE A 22 18.33 -13.68 30.16
CA PHE A 22 17.71 -12.86 31.22
C PHE A 22 16.44 -12.30 30.63
N GLY A 23 15.33 -12.25 31.39
CA GLY A 23 13.98 -11.93 30.97
C GLY A 23 13.88 -10.88 29.83
N GLU A 24 12.99 -11.12 28.90
CA GLU A 24 12.80 -10.33 27.68
C GLU A 24 12.75 -8.82 27.98
N LYS A 25 13.78 -8.10 27.55
CA LYS A 25 13.85 -6.65 27.75
C LYS A 25 12.77 -5.96 26.91
N PRO A 26 12.08 -4.92 27.42
CA PRO A 26 11.07 -4.19 26.66
C PRO A 26 11.59 -3.70 25.30
N GLU A 27 12.86 -3.28 25.21
CA GLU A 27 13.51 -2.83 23.99
C GLU A 27 13.61 -3.95 22.94
N GLU A 28 13.93 -5.17 23.36
CA GLU A 28 14.05 -6.33 22.48
C GLU A 28 12.67 -6.79 21.99
N ASN A 29 11.64 -6.71 22.86
CA ASN A 29 10.27 -7.01 22.48
C ASN A 29 9.71 -6.00 21.46
N LEU A 30 10.01 -4.70 21.64
CA LEU A 30 9.66 -3.67 20.70
C LEU A 30 10.35 -3.88 19.34
N TYR A 31 11.65 -4.17 19.38
CA TYR A 31 12.39 -4.51 18.17
C TYR A 31 11.77 -5.70 17.45
N THR A 32 11.48 -6.78 18.15
CA THR A 32 10.86 -8.00 17.58
C THR A 32 9.50 -7.66 16.95
N ALA A 33 8.65 -6.89 17.64
CA ALA A 33 7.35 -6.51 17.12
C ALA A 33 7.47 -5.69 15.82
N PHE A 34 8.38 -4.71 15.76
CA PHE A 34 8.59 -3.88 14.58
C PHE A 34 9.17 -4.68 13.39
N GLU A 35 10.11 -5.59 13.63
CA GLU A 35 10.71 -6.39 12.56
C GLU A 35 9.79 -7.53 12.09
N THR A 36 8.98 -8.10 12.99
CA THR A 36 7.94 -9.07 12.59
C THR A 36 6.88 -8.38 11.73
N ALA A 37 6.43 -7.18 12.09
CA ALA A 37 5.54 -6.39 11.26
C ALA A 37 6.16 -6.12 9.87
N ALA A 38 7.43 -5.70 9.81
CA ALA A 38 8.13 -5.47 8.55
C ALA A 38 8.25 -6.76 7.70
N THR A 39 8.39 -7.92 8.35
CA THR A 39 8.44 -9.22 7.65
C THR A 39 7.10 -9.56 7.00
N GLN A 40 5.96 -9.24 7.64
CA GLN A 40 4.63 -9.42 7.04
C GLN A 40 4.43 -8.56 5.78
N GLU A 41 5.16 -7.46 5.68
CA GLU A 41 5.08 -6.52 4.56
C GLU A 41 6.11 -6.77 3.45
N LYS A 42 6.96 -7.79 3.57
CA LYS A 42 8.08 -8.03 2.65
C LYS A 42 7.67 -8.10 1.18
N SER A 43 6.50 -8.68 0.89
CA SER A 43 6.00 -8.85 -0.48
C SER A 43 5.22 -7.65 -1.01
N LEU A 44 5.06 -6.55 -0.23
CA LEU A 44 4.35 -5.36 -0.72
C LEU A 44 5.03 -4.73 -1.95
N VAL A 45 6.36 -4.82 -2.05
CA VAL A 45 7.11 -4.30 -3.21
C VAL A 45 6.69 -5.03 -4.49
N ASP A 46 6.58 -6.35 -4.41
CA ASP A 46 6.23 -7.19 -5.55
C ASP A 46 4.77 -6.96 -5.97
N GLU A 47 3.85 -6.87 -4.98
CA GLU A 47 2.44 -6.54 -5.26
C GLU A 47 2.29 -5.13 -5.85
N ALA A 48 3.00 -4.13 -5.33
CA ALA A 48 2.99 -2.77 -5.86
C ALA A 48 3.52 -2.71 -7.31
N LYS A 49 4.57 -3.49 -7.63
CA LYS A 49 5.07 -3.60 -9.00
C LYS A 49 4.07 -4.26 -9.93
N LYS A 50 3.45 -5.35 -9.48
CA LYS A 50 2.40 -6.03 -10.22
C LYS A 50 1.21 -5.10 -10.49
N LEU A 51 0.82 -4.29 -9.49
CA LEU A 51 -0.23 -3.30 -9.64
C LEU A 51 0.13 -2.26 -10.73
N GLU A 52 1.37 -1.74 -10.71
CA GLU A 52 1.86 -0.80 -11.72
C GLU A 52 1.82 -1.38 -13.13
N ASP A 53 2.20 -2.64 -13.31
CA ASP A 53 2.16 -3.32 -14.60
C ASP A 53 0.71 -3.52 -15.09
N LEU A 54 -0.21 -3.89 -14.20
CA LEU A 54 -1.63 -4.00 -14.51
C LEU A 54 -2.26 -2.64 -14.84
N GLU A 55 -1.87 -1.56 -14.16
CA GLU A 55 -2.31 -0.19 -14.46
C GLU A 55 -1.91 0.23 -15.87
N LYS A 56 -0.67 -0.07 -16.30
CA LYS A 56 -0.20 0.20 -17.66
C LYS A 56 -1.03 -0.55 -18.70
N GLN A 57 -1.24 -1.85 -18.47
CA GLN A 57 -2.08 -2.67 -19.35
C GLN A 57 -3.53 -2.13 -19.44
N GLY A 58 -4.11 -1.74 -18.31
CA GLY A 58 -5.46 -1.14 -18.28
C GLY A 58 -5.54 0.16 -19.07
N GLN A 59 -4.52 1.03 -18.98
CA GLN A 59 -4.44 2.25 -19.77
C GLN A 59 -4.32 2.00 -21.28
N GLU A 60 -3.54 0.99 -21.68
CA GLU A 60 -3.41 0.59 -23.07
C GLU A 60 -4.73 0.07 -23.62
N LEU A 61 -5.42 -0.81 -22.89
CA LEU A 61 -6.72 -1.33 -23.26
C LEU A 61 -7.76 -0.21 -23.39
N TYR A 62 -7.82 0.71 -22.41
CA TYR A 62 -8.73 1.86 -22.49
C TYR A 62 -8.44 2.75 -23.70
N SER A 63 -7.17 3.03 -23.99
CA SER A 63 -6.77 3.81 -25.16
C SER A 63 -7.19 3.13 -26.46
N GLN A 64 -7.03 1.82 -26.56
CA GLN A 64 -7.45 1.05 -27.75
C GLN A 64 -8.97 1.05 -27.93
N ILE A 65 -9.74 0.92 -26.83
CA ILE A 65 -11.21 1.01 -26.86
C ILE A 65 -11.66 2.37 -27.39
N LEU A 66 -11.02 3.45 -26.95
CA LEU A 66 -11.33 4.81 -27.42
C LEU A 66 -10.96 5.03 -28.89
N GLN A 67 -9.84 4.46 -29.37
CA GLN A 67 -9.38 4.60 -30.76
C GLN A 67 -10.25 3.85 -31.76
N GLU A 68 -10.75 2.69 -31.39
CA GLU A 68 -11.63 1.89 -32.26
C GLU A 68 -13.04 2.45 -32.34
N GLY A 69 -13.36 3.41 -31.47
CA GLY A 69 -14.58 4.21 -31.57
C GLY A 69 -15.85 3.47 -31.12
N LYS A 70 -16.99 4.01 -31.58
CA LYS A 70 -18.33 3.59 -31.16
C LYS A 70 -18.86 2.37 -31.93
N ASP A 71 -18.05 1.78 -32.80
CA ASP A 71 -18.46 0.59 -33.52
C ASP A 71 -18.46 -0.57 -32.52
N HIS A 72 -19.62 -0.91 -32.01
CA HIS A 72 -19.86 -2.07 -31.14
C HIS A 72 -19.61 -3.38 -31.91
N ASN A 73 -18.38 -3.51 -32.44
CA ASN A 73 -17.93 -4.73 -33.11
C ASN A 73 -17.32 -5.70 -32.10
N ASP A 74 -17.17 -6.96 -32.53
CA ASP A 74 -16.64 -8.02 -31.66
C ASP A 74 -15.24 -7.70 -31.11
N ALA A 75 -14.43 -6.94 -31.86
CA ALA A 75 -13.06 -6.57 -31.42
C ALA A 75 -13.09 -5.61 -30.24
N VAL A 76 -13.96 -4.58 -30.27
CA VAL A 76 -14.17 -3.63 -29.16
C VAL A 76 -14.73 -4.35 -27.95
N MET A 77 -15.73 -5.23 -28.13
CA MET A 77 -16.35 -5.98 -27.03
C MET A 77 -15.30 -6.87 -26.34
N LYS A 78 -14.45 -7.55 -27.09
CA LYS A 78 -13.34 -8.35 -26.53
C LYS A 78 -12.35 -7.51 -25.71
N LYS A 79 -12.03 -6.27 -26.16
CA LYS A 79 -11.15 -5.37 -25.40
C LYS A 79 -11.80 -4.89 -24.10
N ILE A 80 -13.11 -4.61 -24.11
CA ILE A 80 -13.85 -4.26 -22.91
C ILE A 80 -13.85 -5.43 -21.90
N GLU A 81 -14.00 -6.66 -22.36
CA GLU A 81 -13.87 -7.85 -21.50
C GLU A 81 -12.47 -7.97 -20.89
N GLN A 82 -11.41 -7.77 -21.69
CA GLN A 82 -10.02 -7.77 -21.20
C GLN A 82 -9.78 -6.66 -20.18
N ALA A 83 -10.30 -5.45 -20.42
CA ALA A 83 -10.20 -4.34 -19.48
C ALA A 83 -10.95 -4.63 -18.17
N THR A 84 -12.12 -5.24 -18.23
CA THR A 84 -12.88 -5.67 -17.05
C THR A 84 -12.11 -6.74 -16.25
N ALA A 85 -11.47 -7.70 -16.93
CA ALA A 85 -10.63 -8.70 -16.27
C ALA A 85 -9.39 -8.06 -15.62
N ASN A 86 -8.76 -7.08 -16.26
CA ASN A 86 -7.65 -6.31 -15.69
C ASN A 86 -8.07 -5.56 -14.42
N VAL A 87 -9.29 -4.99 -14.36
CA VAL A 87 -9.82 -4.38 -13.13
C VAL A 87 -9.89 -5.43 -12.02
N ALA A 88 -10.42 -6.62 -12.28
CA ALA A 88 -10.53 -7.69 -11.29
C ALA A 88 -9.15 -8.16 -10.77
N ASP A 89 -8.14 -8.21 -11.63
CA ASP A 89 -6.77 -8.53 -11.22
C ASP A 89 -6.18 -7.44 -10.30
N ARG A 90 -6.43 -6.15 -10.58
CA ARG A 90 -6.02 -5.05 -9.70
C ARG A 90 -6.75 -5.09 -8.36
N GLU A 91 -8.05 -5.38 -8.32
CA GLU A 91 -8.81 -5.58 -7.08
C GLU A 91 -8.19 -6.67 -6.21
N LYS A 92 -7.75 -7.79 -6.82
CA LYS A 92 -7.08 -8.87 -6.12
C LYS A 92 -5.73 -8.43 -5.51
N VAL A 93 -4.94 -7.65 -6.23
CA VAL A 93 -3.67 -7.10 -5.71
C VAL A 93 -3.93 -6.20 -4.51
N LEU A 94 -4.89 -5.26 -4.60
CA LEU A 94 -5.26 -4.38 -3.49
C LEU A 94 -5.73 -5.15 -2.25
N LYS A 95 -6.45 -6.26 -2.44
CA LYS A 95 -6.85 -7.14 -1.35
C LYS A 95 -5.65 -7.81 -0.69
N ASN A 96 -4.69 -8.31 -1.48
CA ASN A 96 -3.47 -8.91 -0.95
C ASN A 96 -2.65 -7.90 -0.13
N GLU A 97 -2.44 -6.70 -0.65
CA GLU A 97 -1.75 -5.62 0.07
C GLU A 97 -2.44 -5.30 1.40
N LYS A 98 -3.77 -5.18 1.39
CA LYS A 98 -4.55 -4.94 2.60
C LYS A 98 -4.36 -6.05 3.65
N GLU A 99 -4.43 -7.30 3.24
CA GLU A 99 -4.22 -8.45 4.13
C GLU A 99 -2.81 -8.46 4.74
N MET A 100 -1.77 -8.07 3.99
CA MET A 100 -0.40 -7.95 4.49
C MET A 100 -0.30 -6.87 5.56
N LEU A 101 -0.84 -5.68 5.31
CA LEU A 101 -0.81 -4.58 6.28
C LEU A 101 -1.64 -4.89 7.54
N GLU A 102 -2.78 -5.57 7.41
CA GLU A 102 -3.58 -6.02 8.55
C GLU A 102 -2.85 -7.06 9.41
N LYS A 103 -2.08 -7.97 8.78
CA LYS A 103 -1.21 -8.92 9.50
C LYS A 103 -0.10 -8.18 10.22
N ALA A 104 0.59 -7.26 9.55
CA ALA A 104 1.64 -6.44 10.15
C ALA A 104 1.11 -5.63 11.35
N GLN A 105 -0.07 -5.04 11.25
CA GLN A 105 -0.69 -4.31 12.35
C GLN A 105 -0.96 -5.20 13.57
N LYS A 106 -1.31 -6.47 13.37
CA LYS A 106 -1.53 -7.39 14.50
C LYS A 106 -0.26 -7.62 15.31
N GLU A 107 0.90 -7.60 14.68
CA GLU A 107 2.21 -7.76 15.34
C GLU A 107 2.56 -6.56 16.24
N THR A 108 1.95 -5.38 16.00
CA THR A 108 2.20 -4.19 16.80
C THR A 108 1.33 -4.06 18.05
N LYS A 109 0.46 -5.03 18.36
CA LYS A 109 -0.49 -4.95 19.50
C LYS A 109 0.19 -4.84 20.86
N SER A 110 1.37 -5.42 21.04
CA SER A 110 2.13 -5.39 22.30
C SER A 110 3.01 -4.14 22.44
N VAL A 111 3.09 -3.30 21.41
CA VAL A 111 4.02 -2.15 21.38
C VAL A 111 3.75 -1.19 22.52
N GLN A 112 2.50 -0.74 22.71
CA GLN A 112 2.14 0.21 23.75
C GLN A 112 2.54 -0.28 25.14
N SER A 113 2.22 -1.55 25.49
CA SER A 113 2.54 -2.12 26.80
C SER A 113 4.03 -2.29 27.05
N ASN A 114 4.84 -2.49 26.01
CA ASN A 114 6.30 -2.54 26.11
C ASN A 114 6.91 -1.14 26.21
N ILE A 115 6.36 -0.13 25.53
CA ILE A 115 6.76 1.28 25.69
C ILE A 115 6.61 1.75 27.13
N GLU A 116 5.52 1.37 27.79
CA GLU A 116 5.25 1.74 29.19
C GLU A 116 6.24 1.13 30.19
N LYS A 117 6.86 0.01 29.84
CA LYS A 117 7.89 -0.67 30.65
C LYS A 117 9.31 -0.11 30.47
N LEU A 118 9.54 0.76 29.49
CA LEU A 118 10.84 1.37 29.24
C LEU A 118 11.19 2.35 30.38
N GLU A 119 12.36 2.13 31.00
CA GLU A 119 12.85 2.98 32.10
C GLU A 119 13.52 4.26 31.56
N ASP A 120 14.30 4.16 30.48
CA ASP A 120 14.96 5.30 29.86
C ASP A 120 13.95 6.18 29.11
N LYS A 121 13.80 7.42 29.58
CA LYS A 121 12.84 8.39 29.01
C LYS A 121 13.16 8.78 27.57
N LYS A 122 14.44 8.76 27.18
CA LYS A 122 14.85 9.05 25.80
C LYS A 122 14.44 7.90 24.87
N VAL A 123 14.74 6.67 25.26
CA VAL A 123 14.34 5.45 24.53
C VAL A 123 12.82 5.35 24.44
N GLN A 124 12.11 5.64 25.56
CA GLN A 124 10.65 5.67 25.59
C GLN A 124 10.06 6.68 24.58
N LYS A 125 10.65 7.90 24.51
CA LYS A 125 10.23 8.91 23.53
C LYS A 125 10.42 8.44 22.08
N GLN A 126 11.57 7.81 21.79
CA GLN A 126 11.82 7.28 20.44
C GLN A 126 10.84 6.14 20.08
N ALA A 127 10.59 5.22 21.00
CA ALA A 127 9.62 4.14 20.77
C ALA A 127 8.19 4.66 20.49
N LYS A 128 7.75 5.71 21.20
CA LYS A 128 6.48 6.41 20.91
C LYS A 128 6.46 7.02 19.52
N ALA A 129 7.56 7.61 19.07
CA ALA A 129 7.64 8.18 17.72
C ALA A 129 7.53 7.08 16.64
N VAL A 130 8.08 5.89 16.88
CA VAL A 130 7.90 4.73 15.99
C VAL A 130 6.43 4.31 15.92
N GLU A 131 5.78 4.18 17.06
CA GLU A 131 4.35 3.81 17.13
C GLU A 131 3.46 4.82 16.41
N GLU A 132 3.67 6.11 16.64
CA GLU A 132 2.90 7.19 16.01
C GLU A 132 3.10 7.23 14.48
N SER A 133 4.35 7.09 14.02
CA SER A 133 4.65 7.08 12.58
C SER A 133 4.09 5.82 11.90
N TYR A 134 4.12 4.65 12.57
CA TYR A 134 3.48 3.45 12.07
C TYR A 134 1.96 3.62 11.93
N LYS A 135 1.30 4.22 12.92
CA LYS A 135 -0.14 4.49 12.88
C LYS A 135 -0.51 5.41 11.72
N LYS A 136 0.18 6.54 11.57
CA LYS A 136 -0.03 7.47 10.45
C LYS A 136 0.14 6.77 9.09
N ARG A 137 1.17 5.93 8.98
CA ARG A 137 1.44 5.14 7.79
C ARG A 137 0.31 4.17 7.48
N TYR A 138 -0.18 3.44 8.49
CA TYR A 138 -1.28 2.50 8.34
C TYR A 138 -2.59 3.20 7.94
N ASP A 139 -2.92 4.32 8.57
CA ASP A 139 -4.11 5.13 8.25
C ASP A 139 -4.04 5.67 6.80
N ALA A 140 -2.86 6.13 6.36
CA ALA A 140 -2.65 6.58 4.99
C ALA A 140 -2.81 5.43 3.97
N PHE A 141 -2.33 4.22 4.31
CA PHE A 141 -2.55 3.03 3.50
C PHE A 141 -4.03 2.68 3.38
N GLN A 142 -4.76 2.67 4.49
CA GLN A 142 -6.19 2.37 4.47
C GLN A 142 -6.95 3.33 3.55
N LYS A 143 -6.65 4.62 3.65
CA LYS A 143 -7.26 5.65 2.80
C LYS A 143 -6.91 5.47 1.31
N MET A 144 -5.64 5.15 1.02
CA MET A 144 -5.19 4.84 -0.34
C MET A 144 -5.97 3.64 -0.91
N ASN A 145 -6.02 2.54 -0.17
CA ASN A 145 -6.71 1.31 -0.56
C ASN A 145 -8.21 1.55 -0.78
N GLU A 146 -8.86 2.30 0.11
CA GLU A 146 -10.28 2.66 -0.03
C GLU A 146 -10.55 3.50 -1.29
N ASN A 147 -9.77 4.56 -1.53
CA ASN A 147 -9.94 5.43 -2.68
C ASN A 147 -9.69 4.67 -3.98
N TYR A 148 -8.68 3.81 -3.99
CA TYR A 148 -8.38 3.02 -5.18
C TYR A 148 -9.45 1.95 -5.44
N THR A 149 -9.97 1.29 -4.41
CA THR A 149 -11.08 0.34 -4.55
C THR A 149 -12.32 1.03 -5.14
N LYS A 150 -12.63 2.25 -4.71
CA LYS A 150 -13.73 3.06 -5.28
C LYS A 150 -13.46 3.42 -6.75
N ALA A 151 -12.21 3.76 -7.09
CA ALA A 151 -11.83 4.04 -8.47
C ALA A 151 -12.02 2.81 -9.37
N LEU A 152 -11.58 1.63 -8.93
CA LEU A 152 -11.77 0.37 -9.67
C LEU A 152 -13.24 0.01 -9.85
N ALA A 153 -14.07 0.20 -8.83
CA ALA A 153 -15.52 -0.01 -8.93
C ALA A 153 -16.14 0.92 -9.99
N THR A 154 -15.74 2.21 -10.00
CA THR A 154 -16.19 3.19 -10.99
C THR A 154 -15.71 2.83 -12.40
N GLU A 155 -14.47 2.36 -12.54
CA GLU A 155 -13.90 1.91 -13.81
C GLU A 155 -14.64 0.69 -14.37
N LYS A 156 -14.99 -0.26 -13.50
CA LYS A 156 -15.81 -1.43 -13.86
C LYS A 156 -17.19 -1.01 -14.37
N GLU A 157 -17.86 -0.10 -13.66
CA GLU A 157 -19.14 0.44 -14.12
C GLU A 157 -19.03 1.18 -15.47
N LEU A 158 -17.91 1.89 -15.71
CA LEU A 158 -17.63 2.52 -17.00
C LEU A 158 -17.55 1.48 -18.12
N TYR A 159 -16.83 0.36 -17.90
CA TYR A 159 -16.75 -0.71 -18.90
C TYR A 159 -18.12 -1.38 -19.14
N GLU A 160 -18.93 -1.57 -18.11
CA GLU A 160 -20.31 -2.08 -18.30
C GLU A 160 -21.19 -1.11 -19.12
N GLN A 161 -21.05 0.19 -18.90
CA GLN A 161 -21.75 1.20 -19.71
C GLN A 161 -21.27 1.22 -21.17
N LEU A 162 -19.98 0.99 -21.41
CA LEU A 162 -19.42 0.93 -22.77
C LEU A 162 -19.89 -0.32 -23.55
N LYS A 163 -20.41 -1.36 -22.91
CA LYS A 163 -21.04 -2.51 -23.58
C LYS A 163 -22.42 -2.20 -24.14
N VAL A 164 -23.06 -1.13 -23.66
CA VAL A 164 -24.44 -0.77 -24.06
C VAL A 164 -24.39 0.33 -25.12
N LYS A 165 -24.83 0.01 -26.33
CA LYS A 165 -24.77 0.90 -27.51
C LYS A 165 -25.54 2.21 -27.30
N GLU A 166 -26.63 2.17 -26.55
CA GLU A 166 -27.51 3.29 -26.28
C GLU A 166 -27.02 4.22 -25.17
N THR A 167 -25.93 3.87 -24.48
CA THR A 167 -25.39 4.70 -23.40
C THR A 167 -25.00 6.08 -23.92
N LYS A 168 -25.48 7.11 -23.25
CA LYS A 168 -25.21 8.50 -23.64
C LYS A 168 -23.77 8.89 -23.33
N LEU A 169 -23.14 9.62 -24.25
CA LEU A 169 -21.78 10.13 -24.06
C LEU A 169 -21.62 10.97 -22.80
N LYS A 170 -22.68 11.67 -22.39
CA LYS A 170 -22.67 12.46 -21.15
C LYS A 170 -22.48 11.57 -19.92
N GLU A 171 -23.17 10.44 -19.84
CA GLU A 171 -23.07 9.50 -18.73
C GLU A 171 -21.67 8.87 -18.65
N ILE A 172 -21.10 8.51 -19.80
CA ILE A 172 -19.70 8.05 -19.90
C ILE A 172 -18.73 9.14 -19.42
N GLY A 173 -18.91 10.39 -19.85
CA GLY A 173 -18.06 11.50 -19.45
C GLY A 173 -18.12 11.79 -17.94
N GLU A 174 -19.27 11.67 -17.31
CA GLU A 174 -19.44 11.82 -15.86
C GLU A 174 -18.71 10.69 -15.11
N LYS A 175 -18.80 9.45 -15.59
CA LYS A 175 -18.05 8.31 -15.00
C LYS A 175 -16.54 8.48 -15.12
N VAL A 176 -16.05 8.90 -16.28
CA VAL A 176 -14.61 9.17 -16.50
C VAL A 176 -14.12 10.28 -15.55
N LYS A 177 -14.92 11.34 -15.37
CA LYS A 177 -14.59 12.42 -14.43
C LYS A 177 -14.47 11.88 -13.00
N THR A 178 -15.48 11.16 -12.52
CA THR A 178 -15.48 10.55 -11.17
C THR A 178 -14.28 9.60 -10.97
N PHE A 179 -13.99 8.74 -11.95
CA PHE A 179 -12.84 7.87 -11.94
C PHE A 179 -11.51 8.64 -11.80
N ASN A 180 -11.35 9.72 -12.58
CA ASN A 180 -10.13 10.53 -12.51
C ASN A 180 -9.97 11.26 -11.17
N GLU A 181 -11.05 11.73 -10.55
CA GLU A 181 -11.04 12.35 -9.22
C GLU A 181 -10.61 11.32 -8.15
N LEU A 182 -11.21 10.13 -8.15
CA LEU A 182 -10.86 9.05 -7.21
C LEU A 182 -9.43 8.57 -7.38
N ASN A 183 -8.94 8.46 -8.61
CA ASN A 183 -7.54 8.15 -8.88
C ASN A 183 -6.60 9.25 -8.37
N GLY A 184 -6.97 10.51 -8.55
CA GLY A 184 -6.21 11.63 -8.00
C GLY A 184 -6.10 11.57 -6.47
N ASP A 185 -7.17 11.21 -5.79
CA ASP A 185 -7.18 11.05 -4.33
C ASP A 185 -6.41 9.81 -3.87
N ALA A 186 -6.46 8.71 -4.62
CA ALA A 186 -5.64 7.53 -4.37
C ALA A 186 -4.13 7.86 -4.49
N GLN A 187 -3.73 8.63 -5.51
CA GLN A 187 -2.34 9.05 -5.68
C GLN A 187 -1.85 9.96 -4.54
N LYS A 188 -2.65 10.92 -4.09
CA LYS A 188 -2.32 11.75 -2.92
C LYS A 188 -2.11 10.90 -1.67
N SER A 189 -3.00 9.92 -1.46
CA SER A 189 -2.88 9.00 -0.31
C SER A 189 -1.65 8.10 -0.43
N LYS A 190 -1.26 7.67 -1.63
CA LYS A 190 -0.03 6.93 -1.92
C LYS A 190 1.22 7.75 -1.57
N GLU A 191 1.24 9.03 -1.93
CA GLU A 191 2.33 9.94 -1.55
C GLU A 191 2.45 10.09 -0.04
N GLN A 192 1.32 10.24 0.65
CA GLN A 192 1.30 10.29 2.12
C GLN A 192 1.80 8.98 2.75
N PHE A 193 1.37 7.83 2.24
CA PHE A 193 1.86 6.53 2.68
C PHE A 193 3.37 6.40 2.52
N ASN A 194 3.93 6.83 1.39
CA ASN A 194 5.38 6.81 1.15
C ASN A 194 6.14 7.74 2.11
N ASN A 195 5.62 8.95 2.36
CA ASN A 195 6.22 9.88 3.30
C ASN A 195 6.22 9.32 4.73
N TYR A 196 5.10 8.75 5.18
CA TYR A 196 5.02 8.12 6.51
C TYR A 196 5.82 6.82 6.58
N THR A 197 6.01 6.09 5.48
CA THR A 197 6.92 4.94 5.43
C THR A 197 8.37 5.38 5.70
N LYS A 198 8.79 6.50 5.11
CA LYS A 198 10.11 7.08 5.40
C LYS A 198 10.22 7.52 6.87
N GLU A 199 9.24 8.28 7.37
CA GLU A 199 9.19 8.73 8.77
C GLU A 199 9.26 7.55 9.75
N TYR A 200 8.53 6.48 9.48
CA TYR A 200 8.54 5.25 10.27
C TYR A 200 9.92 4.58 10.28
N ASN A 201 10.57 4.44 9.14
CA ASN A 201 11.89 3.85 9.06
C ASN A 201 12.95 4.70 9.77
N ASP A 202 12.91 6.02 9.60
CA ASP A 202 13.81 6.95 10.28
C ASP A 202 13.62 6.87 11.81
N SER A 203 12.37 6.79 12.29
CA SER A 203 12.04 6.64 13.71
C SER A 203 12.52 5.30 14.28
N LYS A 204 12.36 4.18 13.53
CA LYS A 204 12.89 2.87 13.93
C LYS A 204 14.41 2.92 14.13
N LEU A 205 15.13 3.47 13.16
CA LEU A 205 16.59 3.57 13.24
C LEU A 205 17.04 4.42 14.45
N ALA A 206 16.34 5.53 14.73
CA ALA A 206 16.61 6.36 15.91
C ALA A 206 16.35 5.59 17.22
N PHE A 207 15.24 4.86 17.31
CA PHE A 207 14.94 4.01 18.45
C PHE A 207 15.99 2.90 18.64
N TYR A 208 16.36 2.18 17.59
CA TYR A 208 17.35 1.10 17.68
C TYR A 208 18.73 1.61 18.16
N LYS A 209 19.14 2.78 17.66
CA LYS A 209 20.37 3.43 18.07
C LYS A 209 20.35 3.80 19.56
N ASP A 210 19.28 4.47 20.02
CA ASP A 210 19.18 4.91 21.41
C ASP A 210 18.97 3.72 22.38
N ALA A 211 18.27 2.67 21.96
CA ALA A 211 18.12 1.41 22.69
C ALA A 211 19.35 0.49 22.60
N GLN A 212 20.42 0.90 21.93
CA GLN A 212 21.66 0.11 21.72
C GLN A 212 21.44 -1.26 21.08
N ILE A 213 20.39 -1.38 20.27
CA ILE A 213 20.08 -2.61 19.53
C ILE A 213 21.07 -2.75 18.36
N LYS A 214 21.80 -3.88 18.34
CA LYS A 214 22.77 -4.17 17.27
C LYS A 214 22.03 -4.63 16.01
N ILE A 215 22.02 -3.78 14.99
CA ILE A 215 21.47 -4.10 13.67
C ILE A 215 22.60 -4.67 12.81
N LYS A 216 22.37 -5.84 12.19
CA LYS A 216 23.27 -6.33 11.13
C LYS A 216 22.85 -5.69 9.83
N GLU A 217 23.71 -4.83 9.25
CA GLU A 217 23.51 -4.36 7.88
C GLU A 217 23.57 -5.56 6.92
N GLN A 218 22.51 -5.76 6.16
CA GLN A 218 22.56 -6.67 5.02
C GLN A 218 23.40 -6.00 3.92
N LYS A 219 24.51 -6.68 3.54
CA LYS A 219 25.32 -6.30 2.37
C LYS A 219 24.63 -6.71 1.09
#